data_189956f1e40d7123df8462f9faed0034
#
_entry.id   189956f1e40d7123df8462f9faed0034
#
_cell.length_a   1.000
_cell.length_b   1.000
_cell.length_c   1.000
_cell.angle_alpha   90.00
_cell.angle_beta   90.00
_cell.angle_gamma   90.00
#
_symmetry.space_group_name_H-M   'P 1'
#
loop_
_entity.id
_entity.type
_entity.pdbx_description
1 polymer ?
#
loop_
_entity_poly.entity_id
_entity_poly.type
_entity_poly.pdbx_seq_one_letter_code
_entity_poly.pdbx_strand_id
1 'polypeptide(L)'
;MRGKRELPRKRSPILLFVLIFAAGFLAGTLFWHFYPSDASVPSGGTVTLPEGPAETDVSSEPEIPPAPPQDEEPSAEPTPFVISFLGDCTLTSSHHTSHFEKLVGDDYAYPFSNVAELLLADDLTLANLECSFSPRRLESDSEYAFCGDPQYVQSLVQGGVEAVTLSNNHTRDFGDAGLRDTEAALAEYGVAGIPGNQGQCFELRHDNGDTLRLGAYVHPFNGSAKQMEDGCKRLRDEGADILVAFMHTGAEKTYIPTKRQTALAHAAVKGGADVVVGTHP
;
A
#
# COMPACT_ATOMS: atom_id res chain seq x y z
N MET A 1 35.84 30.62 7.91
CA MET A 1 34.55 29.92 7.68
C MET A 1 34.81 28.75 6.74
N ARG A 2 34.84 27.52 7.27
CA ARG A 2 35.07 26.30 6.47
C ARG A 2 33.72 25.66 6.23
N GLY A 3 33.29 25.60 4.96
CA GLY A 3 32.05 24.93 4.52
C GLY A 3 32.17 23.42 4.76
N LYS A 4 31.19 22.86 5.45
CA LYS A 4 31.00 21.41 5.55
C LYS A 4 30.47 20.91 4.20
N ARG A 5 31.25 20.05 3.55
CA ARG A 5 30.76 19.26 2.41
C ARG A 5 29.86 18.15 2.96
N GLU A 6 28.60 18.18 2.61
CA GLU A 6 27.70 17.04 2.81
C GLU A 6 28.11 15.91 1.87
N LEU A 7 28.28 14.72 2.43
CA LEU A 7 28.54 13.49 1.67
C LEU A 7 27.21 13.01 1.05
N PRO A 8 27.23 12.48 -0.17
CA PRO A 8 26.03 11.95 -0.78
C PRO A 8 25.52 10.71 0.00
N ARG A 9 24.25 10.72 0.39
CA ARG A 9 23.57 9.57 1.00
C ARG A 9 23.62 8.39 0.01
N LYS A 10 24.21 7.30 0.43
CA LYS A 10 24.10 6.01 -0.28
C LYS A 10 22.63 5.57 -0.19
N ARG A 11 21.94 5.53 -1.32
CA ARG A 11 20.63 4.89 -1.40
C ARG A 11 20.86 3.38 -1.37
N SER A 12 20.40 2.71 -0.32
CA SER A 12 20.29 1.26 -0.30
C SER A 12 19.26 0.81 -1.34
N PRO A 13 19.45 -0.31 -2.03
CA PRO A 13 18.42 -0.84 -2.91
C PRO A 13 17.22 -1.27 -2.06
N ILE A 14 16.12 -0.53 -2.16
CA ILE A 14 14.86 -0.83 -1.48
C ILE A 14 14.17 -1.92 -2.31
N LEU A 15 13.98 -3.10 -1.73
CA LEU A 15 13.17 -4.18 -2.32
C LEU A 15 11.76 -4.03 -1.75
N LEU A 16 10.83 -3.53 -2.57
CA LEU A 16 9.43 -3.35 -2.20
C LEU A 16 8.63 -4.58 -2.62
N PHE A 17 8.05 -5.31 -1.66
CA PHE A 17 7.02 -6.31 -1.91
C PHE A 17 5.65 -5.69 -1.63
N VAL A 18 4.83 -5.54 -2.67
CA VAL A 18 3.44 -5.09 -2.54
C VAL A 18 2.54 -6.31 -2.54
N LEU A 19 1.90 -6.61 -1.42
CA LEU A 19 0.86 -7.63 -1.32
C LEU A 19 -0.50 -6.94 -1.55
N ILE A 20 -1.11 -7.19 -2.71
CA ILE A 20 -2.45 -6.69 -3.03
C ILE A 20 -3.44 -7.81 -2.75
N PHE A 21 -4.19 -7.69 -1.67
CA PHE A 21 -5.33 -8.54 -1.40
C PHE A 21 -6.62 -7.84 -1.86
N ALA A 22 -7.16 -8.29 -2.99
CA ALA A 22 -8.53 -7.95 -3.36
C ALA A 22 -9.45 -8.94 -2.63
N ALA A 23 -10.14 -8.49 -1.58
CA ALA A 23 -11.19 -9.27 -0.93
C ALA A 23 -12.42 -9.30 -1.83
N GLY A 24 -12.41 -10.20 -2.81
CA GLY A 24 -13.59 -10.58 -3.57
C GLY A 24 -14.30 -11.72 -2.83
N PHE A 25 -15.38 -11.43 -2.12
CA PHE A 25 -16.21 -12.45 -1.49
C PHE A 25 -17.21 -13.03 -2.49
N LEU A 26 -17.13 -14.37 -2.68
CA LEU A 26 -18.13 -15.29 -3.25
C LEU A 26 -18.50 -15.20 -4.73
N ALA A 27 -17.84 -16.02 -5.54
CA ALA A 27 -18.52 -17.02 -6.36
C ALA A 27 -17.53 -18.15 -6.62
N GLY A 28 -17.57 -19.12 -5.73
CA GLY A 28 -16.80 -20.34 -5.82
C GLY A 28 -17.22 -21.21 -6.99
N THR A 29 -16.37 -22.16 -7.27
CA THR A 29 -16.57 -23.43 -7.95
C THR A 29 -17.11 -23.36 -9.38
N LEU A 30 -16.20 -23.65 -10.28
CA LEU A 30 -16.34 -24.08 -11.68
C LEU A 30 -15.55 -23.18 -12.65
N PHE A 31 -14.22 -23.30 -12.65
CA PHE A 31 -13.43 -23.10 -13.88
C PHE A 31 -12.01 -23.68 -13.71
N TRP A 32 -11.94 -24.99 -13.46
CA TRP A 32 -10.70 -25.74 -13.60
C TRP A 32 -10.93 -26.89 -14.59
N HIS A 33 -11.07 -26.52 -15.85
CA HIS A 33 -10.91 -27.41 -17.00
C HIS A 33 -10.77 -26.54 -18.25
N PHE A 34 -9.69 -26.68 -18.94
CA PHE A 34 -9.27 -26.11 -20.22
C PHE A 34 -8.09 -25.14 -20.16
N TYR A 35 -6.91 -25.72 -19.92
CA TYR A 35 -5.71 -25.33 -20.63
C TYR A 35 -4.85 -26.59 -20.85
N PRO A 36 -4.58 -27.03 -22.11
CA PRO A 36 -3.64 -28.10 -22.38
C PRO A 36 -2.22 -27.58 -22.18
N SER A 37 -1.47 -28.30 -21.38
CA SER A 37 -0.01 -28.21 -21.29
C SER A 37 0.61 -28.86 -22.53
N ASP A 38 1.09 -28.05 -23.46
CA ASP A 38 2.11 -28.48 -24.43
C ASP A 38 2.78 -27.25 -25.05
N ALA A 39 3.96 -26.93 -24.55
CA ALA A 39 4.99 -26.19 -25.29
C ALA A 39 6.36 -26.70 -24.85
N SER A 40 6.84 -27.67 -25.59
CA SER A 40 8.22 -28.18 -25.53
C SER A 40 9.20 -27.08 -25.93
N VAL A 41 10.18 -26.84 -25.07
CA VAL A 41 11.36 -26.01 -25.36
C VAL A 41 12.34 -26.81 -26.19
N PRO A 42 12.82 -26.36 -27.34
CA PRO A 42 13.89 -27.01 -28.05
C PRO A 42 15.24 -26.68 -27.40
N SER A 43 15.94 -27.73 -27.03
CA SER A 43 17.34 -27.72 -26.60
C SER A 43 18.28 -27.62 -27.79
N GLY A 44 19.37 -26.86 -27.63
CA GLY A 44 20.61 -27.14 -28.30
C GLY A 44 21.01 -26.25 -29.47
N GLY A 45 22.01 -25.43 -29.23
CA GLY A 45 22.81 -24.76 -30.23
C GLY A 45 24.11 -24.28 -29.59
N THR A 46 25.13 -25.17 -29.61
CA THR A 46 26.48 -24.82 -29.20
C THR A 46 27.11 -23.97 -30.32
N VAL A 47 27.45 -22.73 -30.02
CA VAL A 47 28.22 -21.87 -30.91
C VAL A 47 29.69 -21.96 -30.50
N THR A 48 30.51 -22.55 -31.34
CA THR A 48 31.97 -22.53 -31.25
C THR A 48 32.48 -21.24 -31.90
N LEU A 49 33.26 -20.47 -31.15
CA LEU A 49 34.03 -19.35 -31.69
C LEU A 49 35.42 -19.84 -32.17
N PRO A 50 35.95 -19.24 -33.24
CA PRO A 50 37.27 -19.65 -33.77
C PRO A 50 38.43 -19.06 -32.98
N GLU A 51 39.49 -19.88 -32.82
CA GLU A 51 40.77 -19.49 -32.25
C GLU A 51 41.50 -18.49 -33.14
N GLY A 52 41.96 -17.39 -32.54
CA GLY A 52 42.92 -16.47 -33.15
C GLY A 52 44.33 -16.68 -32.59
N PRO A 53 45.38 -16.29 -33.32
CA PRO A 53 46.75 -16.83 -33.16
C PRO A 53 47.52 -16.23 -31.98
N ALA A 54 48.44 -17.05 -31.48
CA ALA A 54 49.39 -16.75 -30.41
C ALA A 54 50.37 -15.64 -30.81
N GLU A 55 50.61 -14.69 -29.93
CA GLU A 55 51.80 -13.85 -29.93
C GLU A 55 52.55 -13.97 -28.60
N THR A 56 53.84 -14.04 -28.76
CA THR A 56 54.90 -14.35 -27.84
C THR A 56 55.40 -13.11 -27.09
N ASP A 57 55.64 -13.33 -25.81
CA ASP A 57 56.89 -13.02 -25.08
C ASP A 57 57.20 -11.59 -24.59
N VAL A 58 57.69 -11.63 -23.34
CA VAL A 58 58.61 -10.72 -22.62
C VAL A 58 58.00 -9.55 -21.84
N SER A 59 57.92 -9.71 -20.53
CA SER A 59 58.65 -8.88 -19.55
C SER A 59 58.29 -9.29 -18.12
N SER A 60 59.28 -9.73 -17.37
CA SER A 60 59.20 -10.04 -15.95
C SER A 60 59.21 -8.74 -15.12
N GLU A 61 58.05 -8.39 -14.57
CA GLU A 61 57.95 -7.46 -13.44
C GLU A 61 57.85 -8.29 -12.13
N PRO A 62 58.45 -7.79 -11.01
CA PRO A 62 58.45 -8.57 -9.76
C PRO A 62 57.06 -8.74 -9.20
N GLU A 63 56.67 -10.01 -8.96
CA GLU A 63 55.41 -10.37 -8.30
C GLU A 63 55.37 -9.77 -6.88
N ILE A 64 54.46 -8.82 -6.69
CA ILE A 64 53.98 -8.42 -5.36
C ILE A 64 53.07 -9.55 -4.87
N PRO A 65 53.37 -10.20 -3.72
CA PRO A 65 52.50 -11.25 -3.21
C PRO A 65 51.09 -10.70 -3.04
N PRO A 66 50.04 -11.47 -3.40
CA PRO A 66 48.66 -11.04 -3.22
C PRO A 66 48.39 -10.78 -1.74
N ALA A 67 47.79 -9.63 -1.47
CA ALA A 67 47.28 -9.35 -0.14
C ALA A 67 46.36 -10.48 0.31
N PRO A 68 46.39 -10.88 1.61
CA PRO A 68 45.49 -11.92 2.09
C PRO A 68 44.04 -11.50 1.77
N PRO A 69 43.18 -12.43 1.40
CA PRO A 69 41.76 -12.12 1.19
C PRO A 69 41.25 -11.45 2.47
N GLN A 70 40.77 -10.22 2.33
CA GLN A 70 39.99 -9.62 3.38
C GLN A 70 38.71 -10.46 3.44
N ASP A 71 38.48 -11.09 4.59
CA ASP A 71 37.20 -11.69 4.88
C ASP A 71 36.16 -10.56 4.78
N GLU A 72 35.51 -10.42 3.64
CA GLU A 72 34.32 -9.60 3.52
C GLU A 72 33.30 -10.24 4.48
N GLU A 73 33.07 -9.57 5.61
CA GLU A 73 31.95 -9.92 6.47
C GLU A 73 30.71 -10.01 5.56
N PRO A 74 29.93 -11.11 5.61
CA PRO A 74 28.74 -11.22 4.80
C PRO A 74 27.88 -9.99 5.06
N SER A 75 27.73 -9.12 4.08
CA SER A 75 26.83 -7.98 4.18
C SER A 75 25.45 -8.55 4.47
N ALA A 76 24.90 -8.25 5.64
CA ALA A 76 23.56 -8.68 6.00
C ALA A 76 22.62 -8.27 4.87
N GLU A 77 21.84 -9.23 4.35
CA GLU A 77 20.86 -8.90 3.32
C GLU A 77 19.90 -7.83 3.87
N PRO A 78 19.55 -6.82 3.07
CA PRO A 78 18.67 -5.76 3.54
C PRO A 78 17.31 -6.35 3.93
N THR A 79 16.83 -6.01 5.11
CA THR A 79 15.50 -6.42 5.59
C THR A 79 14.45 -5.62 4.80
N PRO A 80 13.55 -6.29 4.07
CA PRO A 80 12.53 -5.59 3.29
C PRO A 80 11.48 -4.96 4.20
N PHE A 81 11.04 -3.74 3.89
CA PHE A 81 9.83 -3.17 4.47
C PHE A 81 8.61 -3.80 3.80
N VAL A 82 7.68 -4.31 4.59
CA VAL A 82 6.42 -4.92 4.13
C VAL A 82 5.27 -3.98 4.44
N ILE A 83 4.53 -3.58 3.39
CA ILE A 83 3.41 -2.66 3.53
C ILE A 83 2.18 -3.28 2.89
N SER A 84 1.10 -3.40 3.66
CA SER A 84 -0.16 -3.98 3.20
C SER A 84 -1.17 -2.89 2.83
N PHE A 85 -1.90 -3.13 1.74
CA PHE A 85 -2.99 -2.27 1.31
C PHE A 85 -4.26 -3.10 1.22
N LEU A 86 -5.28 -2.68 1.97
CA LEU A 86 -6.59 -3.31 1.95
C LEU A 86 -7.57 -2.48 1.11
N GLY A 87 -8.61 -3.13 0.63
CA GLY A 87 -9.72 -2.49 -0.06
C GLY A 87 -10.70 -1.80 0.90
N ASP A 88 -11.98 -1.90 0.55
CA ASP A 88 -13.07 -1.25 1.24
C ASP A 88 -13.40 -1.99 2.55
N CYS A 89 -13.24 -1.30 3.67
CA CYS A 89 -13.55 -1.78 5.01
C CYS A 89 -14.81 -1.07 5.52
N THR A 90 -15.95 -1.79 5.50
CA THR A 90 -17.23 -1.33 6.04
C THR A 90 -17.51 -2.08 7.34
N LEU A 91 -17.15 -1.47 8.48
CA LEU A 91 -17.20 -2.09 9.80
C LEU A 91 -18.52 -1.78 10.52
N THR A 92 -19.61 -1.89 9.82
CA THR A 92 -20.98 -1.74 10.31
C THR A 92 -21.96 -2.29 9.29
N SER A 93 -23.21 -2.46 9.69
CA SER A 93 -24.31 -2.72 8.77
C SER A 93 -24.81 -1.44 8.11
N SER A 94 -25.60 -1.55 7.03
CA SER A 94 -26.35 -0.40 6.53
C SER A 94 -27.32 0.12 7.60
N HIS A 95 -27.65 1.41 7.54
CA HIS A 95 -28.44 2.13 8.55
C HIS A 95 -29.76 1.44 8.97
N HIS A 96 -30.31 0.60 8.12
CA HIS A 96 -31.58 -0.11 8.38
C HIS A 96 -31.40 -1.58 8.78
N THR A 97 -30.18 -2.06 8.94
CA THR A 97 -29.89 -3.46 9.30
C THR A 97 -28.96 -3.55 10.49
N SER A 98 -28.67 -4.75 10.96
CA SER A 98 -27.75 -5.00 12.06
C SER A 98 -27.08 -6.36 11.92
N HIS A 99 -26.72 -6.75 10.69
CA HIS A 99 -26.11 -8.04 10.45
C HIS A 99 -24.68 -8.10 10.95
N PHE A 100 -23.90 -7.06 10.70
CA PHE A 100 -22.52 -6.93 11.15
C PHE A 100 -22.43 -6.95 12.68
N GLU A 101 -23.24 -6.11 13.34
CA GLU A 101 -23.26 -5.95 14.79
C GLU A 101 -23.66 -7.24 15.50
N LYS A 102 -24.60 -8.00 14.93
CA LYS A 102 -25.00 -9.31 15.48
C LYS A 102 -23.95 -10.38 15.27
N LEU A 103 -23.16 -10.30 14.19
CA LEU A 103 -22.14 -11.27 13.88
C LEU A 103 -20.86 -11.02 14.71
N VAL A 104 -20.43 -9.76 14.81
CA VAL A 104 -19.23 -9.36 15.51
C VAL A 104 -19.47 -9.30 17.03
N GLY A 105 -20.57 -8.71 17.46
CA GLY A 105 -20.81 -8.47 18.89
C GLY A 105 -19.64 -7.76 19.54
N ASP A 106 -19.05 -8.37 20.56
CA ASP A 106 -17.88 -7.87 21.27
C ASP A 106 -16.56 -8.55 20.80
N ASP A 107 -16.61 -9.39 19.76
CA ASP A 107 -15.41 -10.00 19.16
C ASP A 107 -14.86 -9.11 18.06
N TYR A 108 -14.19 -8.04 18.43
CA TYR A 108 -13.62 -7.06 17.48
C TYR A 108 -12.49 -7.63 16.61
N ALA A 109 -11.88 -8.79 16.97
CA ALA A 109 -10.90 -9.47 16.13
C ALA A 109 -11.55 -10.18 14.93
N TYR A 110 -12.84 -10.51 15.02
CA TYR A 110 -13.52 -11.36 14.04
C TYR A 110 -13.41 -10.84 12.59
N PRO A 111 -13.59 -9.54 12.27
CA PRO A 111 -13.55 -9.07 10.88
C PRO A 111 -12.23 -9.36 10.15
N PHE A 112 -11.11 -9.38 10.87
CA PHE A 112 -9.77 -9.60 10.32
C PHE A 112 -9.17 -10.96 10.69
N SER A 113 -9.90 -11.83 11.40
CA SER A 113 -9.37 -13.07 12.01
C SER A 113 -8.61 -13.98 11.05
N ASN A 114 -8.96 -13.98 9.75
CA ASN A 114 -8.30 -14.82 8.76
C ASN A 114 -7.03 -14.20 8.14
N VAL A 115 -6.77 -12.91 8.38
CA VAL A 115 -5.66 -12.17 7.79
C VAL A 115 -4.82 -11.42 8.82
N ALA A 116 -5.28 -11.32 10.07
CA ALA A 116 -4.61 -10.55 11.13
C ALA A 116 -3.16 -10.99 11.36
N GLU A 117 -2.84 -12.28 11.25
CA GLU A 117 -1.45 -12.76 11.40
C GLU A 117 -0.51 -12.15 10.37
N LEU A 118 -0.98 -11.93 9.14
CA LEU A 118 -0.20 -11.28 8.07
C LEU A 118 -0.05 -9.79 8.31
N LEU A 119 -1.13 -9.11 8.71
CA LEU A 119 -1.17 -7.66 8.90
C LEU A 119 -0.41 -7.22 10.16
N LEU A 120 -0.46 -8.03 11.23
CA LEU A 120 0.31 -7.78 12.46
C LEU A 120 1.81 -8.06 12.31
N ALA A 121 2.22 -8.73 11.23
CA ALA A 121 3.61 -9.06 10.95
C ALA A 121 4.24 -8.12 9.92
N ASP A 122 3.49 -7.23 9.30
CA ASP A 122 4.00 -6.23 8.38
C ASP A 122 4.48 -4.95 9.11
N ASP A 123 4.99 -3.98 8.37
CA ASP A 123 5.49 -2.72 8.93
C ASP A 123 4.42 -1.62 8.94
N LEU A 124 3.39 -1.76 8.09
CA LEU A 124 2.28 -0.82 8.01
C LEU A 124 1.14 -1.37 7.15
N THR A 125 -0.07 -1.35 7.66
CA THR A 125 -1.29 -1.63 6.88
C THR A 125 -2.15 -0.37 6.71
N LEU A 126 -2.56 -0.10 5.47
CA LEU A 126 -3.51 0.95 5.11
C LEU A 126 -4.78 0.36 4.48
N ALA A 127 -5.96 0.84 4.91
CA ALA A 127 -7.26 0.43 4.37
C ALA A 127 -8.09 1.62 3.88
N ASN A 128 -9.12 1.38 3.06
CA ASN A 128 -10.16 2.39 2.83
C ASN A 128 -11.30 2.18 3.83
N LEU A 129 -11.53 3.13 4.74
CA LEU A 129 -12.66 3.06 5.67
C LEU A 129 -13.92 3.60 4.98
N GLU A 130 -14.81 2.68 4.64
CA GLU A 130 -16.04 2.98 3.88
C GLU A 130 -17.28 3.00 4.78
N CYS A 131 -17.15 3.61 5.94
CA CYS A 131 -18.25 3.90 6.87
C CYS A 131 -17.89 5.09 7.77
N SER A 132 -18.89 5.61 8.48
CA SER A 132 -18.70 6.54 9.57
C SER A 132 -18.77 5.82 10.92
N PHE A 133 -18.15 6.40 11.94
CA PHE A 133 -18.33 6.03 13.35
C PHE A 133 -18.88 7.21 14.13
N SER A 134 -19.93 7.00 14.93
CA SER A 134 -20.47 8.06 15.78
C SER A 134 -21.09 7.47 17.05
N PRO A 135 -20.85 8.06 18.22
CA PRO A 135 -21.52 7.68 19.46
C PRO A 135 -22.98 8.18 19.50
N ARG A 136 -23.39 8.94 18.49
CA ARG A 136 -24.71 9.53 18.37
C ARG A 136 -25.49 8.83 17.28
N ARG A 137 -26.82 8.69 17.51
CA ARG A 137 -27.68 8.29 16.42
C ARG A 137 -27.80 9.47 15.45
N LEU A 138 -27.15 9.33 14.29
CA LEU A 138 -27.25 10.26 13.19
C LEU A 138 -28.34 9.79 12.22
N GLU A 139 -29.00 10.73 11.56
CA GLU A 139 -30.03 10.41 10.55
C GLU A 139 -29.45 10.60 9.16
N SER A 140 -29.86 9.72 8.23
CA SER A 140 -29.56 9.82 6.81
C SER A 140 -30.79 9.40 6.01
N ASP A 141 -31.05 10.09 4.91
CA ASP A 141 -32.11 9.73 3.96
C ASP A 141 -31.68 8.60 2.98
N SER A 142 -30.39 8.21 3.04
CA SER A 142 -29.85 7.15 2.17
C SER A 142 -30.11 5.77 2.76
N GLU A 143 -30.63 4.85 1.94
CA GLU A 143 -30.76 3.45 2.29
C GLU A 143 -29.38 2.78 2.47
N TYR A 144 -28.36 3.27 1.78
CA TYR A 144 -26.98 2.78 1.81
C TYR A 144 -26.07 3.72 2.62
N ALA A 145 -26.52 4.16 3.79
CA ALA A 145 -25.71 4.90 4.72
C ALA A 145 -25.13 3.96 5.79
N PHE A 146 -23.84 4.16 6.13
CA PHE A 146 -23.09 3.28 7.02
C PHE A 146 -22.53 4.06 8.21
N CYS A 147 -23.06 3.79 9.43
CA CYS A 147 -22.59 4.39 10.67
C CYS A 147 -22.57 3.38 11.80
N GLY A 148 -21.39 3.01 12.24
CA GLY A 148 -21.16 2.09 13.35
C GLY A 148 -20.90 2.80 14.68
N ASP A 149 -20.90 2.00 15.75
CA ASP A 149 -20.43 2.44 17.05
C ASP A 149 -18.91 2.66 17.00
N PRO A 150 -18.36 3.74 17.61
CA PRO A 150 -16.93 4.02 17.67
C PRO A 150 -16.08 2.86 18.19
N GLN A 151 -16.62 1.99 19.05
CA GLN A 151 -15.88 0.83 19.56
C GLN A 151 -15.46 -0.16 18.46
N TYR A 152 -16.11 -0.18 17.28
CA TYR A 152 -15.70 -1.02 16.15
C TYR A 152 -14.37 -0.60 15.51
N VAL A 153 -13.82 0.57 15.85
CA VAL A 153 -12.43 0.92 15.52
C VAL A 153 -11.44 -0.09 16.10
N GLN A 154 -11.80 -0.76 17.22
CA GLN A 154 -11.00 -1.85 17.77
C GLN A 154 -10.78 -2.99 16.77
N SER A 155 -11.68 -3.18 15.81
CA SER A 155 -11.46 -4.19 14.77
C SER A 155 -10.26 -3.84 13.87
N LEU A 156 -10.06 -2.56 13.57
CA LEU A 156 -8.86 -2.12 12.84
C LEU A 156 -7.61 -2.39 13.66
N VAL A 157 -7.59 -1.99 14.94
CA VAL A 157 -6.44 -2.18 15.84
C VAL A 157 -6.10 -3.65 16.01
N GLN A 158 -7.09 -4.50 16.30
CA GLN A 158 -6.87 -5.95 16.50
C GLN A 158 -6.55 -6.66 15.18
N GLY A 159 -6.92 -6.06 14.05
CA GLY A 159 -6.60 -6.54 12.71
C GLY A 159 -5.23 -6.12 12.19
N GLY A 160 -4.49 -5.25 12.92
CA GLY A 160 -3.19 -4.74 12.46
C GLY A 160 -3.33 -3.66 11.38
N VAL A 161 -4.33 -2.77 11.48
CA VAL A 161 -4.52 -1.65 10.54
C VAL A 161 -4.19 -0.34 11.26
N GLU A 162 -3.09 0.30 10.87
CA GLU A 162 -2.58 1.53 11.48
C GLU A 162 -3.15 2.79 10.86
N ALA A 163 -3.57 2.72 9.59
CA ALA A 163 -4.05 3.90 8.88
C ALA A 163 -5.23 3.58 7.96
N VAL A 164 -6.12 4.56 7.82
CA VAL A 164 -7.27 4.46 6.90
C VAL A 164 -7.44 5.72 6.06
N THR A 165 -7.87 5.52 4.81
CA THR A 165 -8.29 6.64 3.96
C THR A 165 -9.73 7.02 4.24
N LEU A 166 -10.01 8.33 4.28
CA LEU A 166 -11.33 8.91 4.54
C LEU A 166 -11.79 9.73 3.32
N SER A 167 -11.86 9.09 2.15
CA SER A 167 -12.26 9.78 0.92
C SER A 167 -12.94 8.84 -0.08
N ASN A 168 -14.17 8.48 0.23
CA ASN A 168 -15.04 7.63 -0.57
C ASN A 168 -16.46 8.19 -0.61
N ASN A 169 -17.38 7.49 -1.30
CA ASN A 169 -18.80 7.91 -1.40
C ASN A 169 -19.54 7.83 -0.06
N HIS A 170 -19.04 7.08 0.93
CA HIS A 170 -19.66 6.90 2.25
C HIS A 170 -19.05 7.77 3.35
N THR A 171 -17.94 8.45 3.08
CA THR A 171 -17.26 9.33 4.06
C THR A 171 -18.20 10.37 4.69
N ARG A 172 -19.22 10.80 3.96
CA ARG A 172 -20.16 11.88 4.37
C ARG A 172 -21.62 11.45 4.38
N ASP A 173 -21.90 10.18 4.55
CA ASP A 173 -23.28 9.66 4.66
C ASP A 173 -24.07 10.38 5.76
N PHE A 174 -23.38 10.85 6.78
CA PHE A 174 -23.91 11.60 7.91
C PHE A 174 -23.31 13.02 8.00
N GLY A 175 -22.90 13.56 6.86
CA GLY A 175 -22.34 14.91 6.73
C GLY A 175 -21.06 15.13 7.52
N ASP A 176 -20.76 16.40 7.79
CA ASP A 176 -19.55 16.79 8.53
C ASP A 176 -19.56 16.34 10.00
N ALA A 177 -20.72 16.07 10.57
CA ALA A 177 -20.83 15.58 11.94
C ALA A 177 -20.34 14.14 12.04
N GLY A 178 -20.77 13.26 11.11
CA GLY A 178 -20.29 11.88 11.02
C GLY A 178 -18.79 11.80 10.78
N LEU A 179 -18.27 12.62 9.86
CA LEU A 179 -16.84 12.66 9.59
C LEU A 179 -16.01 13.06 10.82
N ARG A 180 -16.41 14.13 11.52
CA ARG A 180 -15.72 14.57 12.76
C ARG A 180 -15.75 13.52 13.86
N ASP A 181 -16.89 12.84 14.03
CA ASP A 181 -17.01 11.76 15.01
C ASP A 181 -16.10 10.57 14.62
N THR A 182 -16.03 10.23 13.33
CA THR A 182 -15.13 9.20 12.81
C THR A 182 -13.67 9.55 13.06
N GLU A 183 -13.25 10.77 12.72
CA GLU A 183 -11.87 11.24 12.98
C GLU A 183 -11.52 11.18 14.47
N ALA A 184 -12.47 11.57 15.34
CA ALA A 184 -12.29 11.51 16.80
C ALA A 184 -12.17 10.05 17.30
N ALA A 185 -13.02 9.15 16.80
CA ALA A 185 -12.97 7.74 17.15
C ALA A 185 -11.64 7.09 16.71
N LEU A 186 -11.20 7.33 15.48
CA LEU A 186 -9.91 6.82 14.99
C LEU A 186 -8.75 7.33 15.86
N ALA A 187 -8.73 8.63 16.18
CA ALA A 187 -7.70 9.22 17.03
C ALA A 187 -7.68 8.64 18.45
N GLU A 188 -8.84 8.33 19.04
CA GLU A 188 -8.97 7.72 20.37
C GLU A 188 -8.27 6.34 20.42
N TYR A 189 -8.38 5.56 19.35
CA TYR A 189 -7.78 4.24 19.24
C TYR A 189 -6.39 4.22 18.57
N GLY A 190 -5.85 5.40 18.21
CA GLY A 190 -4.51 5.51 17.63
C GLY A 190 -4.40 5.14 16.15
N VAL A 191 -5.53 5.03 15.44
CA VAL A 191 -5.55 4.78 14.00
C VAL A 191 -5.48 6.09 13.24
N ALA A 192 -4.56 6.21 12.28
CA ALA A 192 -4.41 7.41 11.47
C ALA A 192 -5.52 7.51 10.42
N GLY A 193 -6.35 8.55 10.48
CA GLY A 193 -7.33 8.88 9.44
C GLY A 193 -6.77 9.88 8.44
N ILE A 194 -6.75 9.58 7.14
CA ILE A 194 -6.22 10.47 6.10
C ILE A 194 -7.38 10.98 5.23
N PRO A 195 -7.81 12.23 5.40
CA PRO A 195 -8.88 12.83 4.60
C PRO A 195 -8.50 13.04 3.14
N GLY A 196 -9.51 13.17 2.28
CA GLY A 196 -9.31 13.49 0.86
C GLY A 196 -8.60 14.82 0.64
N ASN A 197 -7.74 14.86 -0.39
CA ASN A 197 -6.84 15.97 -0.73
C ASN A 197 -5.73 16.21 0.30
N GLN A 198 -5.52 15.25 1.20
CA GLN A 198 -4.44 15.28 2.18
C GLN A 198 -3.49 14.11 1.96
N GLY A 199 -2.42 14.11 2.67
CA GLY A 199 -1.47 13.03 2.70
C GLY A 199 -0.71 13.04 4.02
N GLN A 200 -0.13 11.90 4.33
CA GLN A 200 0.66 11.69 5.53
C GLN A 200 1.94 10.94 5.17
N CYS A 201 3.04 11.29 5.81
CA CYS A 201 4.26 10.50 5.75
C CYS A 201 4.40 9.67 7.03
N PHE A 202 4.71 8.40 6.86
CA PHE A 202 5.01 7.45 7.94
C PHE A 202 6.50 7.18 7.96
N GLU A 203 7.13 7.32 9.11
CA GLU A 203 8.54 7.00 9.32
C GLU A 203 8.63 5.57 9.86
N LEU A 204 8.93 4.61 8.99
CA LEU A 204 9.11 3.22 9.35
C LEU A 204 10.57 2.99 9.70
N ARG A 205 10.83 2.13 10.71
CA ARG A 205 12.19 1.87 11.18
C ARG A 205 12.32 0.43 11.67
N HIS A 206 13.34 -0.26 11.18
CA HIS A 206 13.76 -1.56 11.67
C HIS A 206 14.85 -1.48 12.73
N ASP A 207 14.97 -2.51 13.54
CA ASP A 207 15.97 -2.59 14.62
C ASP A 207 17.42 -2.55 14.12
N ASN A 208 17.67 -2.97 12.87
CA ASN A 208 18.97 -2.86 12.21
C ASN A 208 19.35 -1.42 11.82
N GLY A 209 18.45 -0.45 12.05
CA GLY A 209 18.63 0.95 11.76
C GLY A 209 18.17 1.40 10.36
N ASP A 210 17.65 0.48 9.54
CA ASP A 210 17.03 0.84 8.26
C ASP A 210 15.80 1.70 8.49
N THR A 211 15.59 2.70 7.65
CA THR A 211 14.45 3.61 7.71
C THR A 211 13.82 3.80 6.35
N LEU A 212 12.50 3.87 6.31
CA LEU A 212 11.71 4.18 5.13
C LEU A 212 10.69 5.28 5.47
N ARG A 213 10.68 6.35 4.68
CA ARG A 213 9.65 7.38 4.74
C ARG A 213 8.60 7.10 3.67
N LEU A 214 7.47 6.51 4.07
CA LEU A 214 6.34 6.22 3.19
C LEU A 214 5.39 7.41 3.15
N GLY A 215 5.18 7.99 1.98
CA GLY A 215 4.13 8.99 1.75
C GLY A 215 2.84 8.31 1.28
N ALA A 216 1.71 8.62 1.90
CA ALA A 216 0.38 8.19 1.48
C ALA A 216 -0.46 9.42 1.10
N TYR A 217 -0.78 9.61 -0.17
CA TYR A 217 -1.68 10.66 -0.64
C TYR A 217 -3.07 10.09 -0.89
N VAL A 218 -4.10 10.76 -0.39
CA VAL A 218 -5.50 10.37 -0.58
C VAL A 218 -6.19 11.36 -1.51
N HIS A 219 -6.59 10.87 -2.69
CA HIS A 219 -7.30 11.69 -3.66
C HIS A 219 -8.73 12.00 -3.19
N PRO A 220 -9.21 13.25 -3.34
CA PRO A 220 -10.61 13.57 -3.00
C PRO A 220 -11.57 12.76 -3.87
N PHE A 221 -12.63 12.19 -3.31
CA PHE A 221 -13.57 11.31 -4.02
C PHE A 221 -14.04 11.87 -5.38
N ASN A 222 -14.38 13.15 -5.45
CA ASN A 222 -14.75 13.84 -6.68
C ASN A 222 -13.65 14.76 -7.25
N GLY A 223 -12.40 14.56 -6.84
CA GLY A 223 -11.27 15.39 -7.23
C GLY A 223 -10.89 15.27 -8.71
N SER A 224 -10.09 16.20 -9.17
CA SER A 224 -9.56 16.23 -10.54
C SER A 224 -8.22 15.53 -10.65
N ALA A 225 -7.83 15.14 -11.87
CA ALA A 225 -6.49 14.61 -12.15
C ALA A 225 -5.37 15.58 -11.73
N LYS A 226 -5.62 16.90 -11.84
CA LYS A 226 -4.66 17.89 -11.36
C LYS A 226 -4.44 17.86 -9.86
N GLN A 227 -5.50 17.67 -9.06
CA GLN A 227 -5.35 17.52 -7.60
C GLN A 227 -4.57 16.25 -7.25
N MET A 228 -4.77 15.16 -7.99
CA MET A 228 -3.97 13.94 -7.83
C MET A 228 -2.48 14.21 -8.08
N GLU A 229 -2.15 14.82 -9.24
CA GLU A 229 -0.76 15.15 -9.62
C GLU A 229 -0.11 16.08 -8.59
N ASP A 230 -0.79 17.19 -8.24
CA ASP A 230 -0.26 18.19 -7.30
C ASP A 230 -0.07 17.62 -5.89
N GLY A 231 -1.01 16.78 -5.43
CA GLY A 231 -0.94 16.14 -4.12
C GLY A 231 0.21 15.15 -4.02
N CYS A 232 0.39 14.31 -5.03
CA CYS A 232 1.53 13.40 -5.11
C CYS A 232 2.85 14.17 -5.16
N LYS A 233 2.94 15.20 -6.01
CA LYS A 233 4.13 16.03 -6.11
C LYS A 233 4.51 16.67 -4.77
N ARG A 234 3.53 17.19 -4.03
CA ARG A 234 3.75 17.79 -2.72
C ARG A 234 4.41 16.81 -1.75
N LEU A 235 3.87 15.59 -1.60
CA LEU A 235 4.44 14.59 -0.70
C LEU A 235 5.83 14.12 -1.15
N ARG A 236 6.07 14.04 -2.45
CA ARG A 236 7.41 13.75 -2.96
C ARG A 236 8.40 14.85 -2.62
N ASP A 237 8.00 16.12 -2.79
CA ASP A 237 8.82 17.29 -2.43
C ASP A 237 9.06 17.38 -0.90
N GLU A 238 8.14 16.86 -0.07
CA GLU A 238 8.28 16.70 1.38
C GLU A 238 9.23 15.56 1.78
N GLY A 239 9.75 14.80 0.82
CA GLY A 239 10.82 13.82 1.01
C GLY A 239 10.34 12.39 1.24
N ALA A 240 9.17 11.99 0.73
CA ALA A 240 8.77 10.59 0.71
C ALA A 240 9.76 9.75 -0.13
N ASP A 241 10.30 8.68 0.44
CA ASP A 241 11.15 7.71 -0.29
C ASP A 241 10.31 6.85 -1.21
N ILE A 242 9.17 6.37 -0.72
CA ILE A 242 8.12 5.68 -1.47
C ILE A 242 6.83 6.49 -1.33
N LEU A 243 6.13 6.70 -2.43
CA LEU A 243 4.87 7.42 -2.46
C LEU A 243 3.74 6.55 -3.00
N VAL A 244 2.71 6.38 -2.19
CA VAL A 244 1.48 5.68 -2.54
C VAL A 244 0.36 6.68 -2.74
N ALA A 245 -0.36 6.57 -3.85
CA ALA A 245 -1.55 7.36 -4.12
C ALA A 245 -2.81 6.50 -4.02
N PHE A 246 -3.74 6.90 -3.16
CA PHE A 246 -5.04 6.24 -3.00
C PHE A 246 -6.13 6.98 -3.78
N MET A 247 -6.98 6.21 -4.46
CA MET A 247 -8.18 6.73 -5.12
C MET A 247 -9.35 5.77 -4.93
N HIS A 248 -10.51 6.29 -4.55
CA HIS A 248 -11.77 5.55 -4.47
C HIS A 248 -12.67 6.01 -5.62
N THR A 249 -12.78 5.20 -6.67
CA THR A 249 -13.49 5.59 -7.90
C THR A 249 -13.68 4.41 -8.84
N GLY A 250 -14.75 4.41 -9.60
CA GLY A 250 -15.03 3.39 -10.59
C GLY A 250 -16.49 3.34 -10.99
N ALA A 251 -16.91 2.24 -11.58
CA ALA A 251 -18.30 1.94 -11.85
C ALA A 251 -18.58 0.51 -11.37
N GLU A 252 -19.49 0.38 -10.42
CA GLU A 252 -19.86 -0.92 -9.86
C GLU A 252 -20.25 -1.95 -10.91
N LYS A 253 -20.01 -3.24 -10.60
CA LYS A 253 -20.36 -4.39 -11.45
C LYS A 253 -19.67 -4.41 -12.82
N THR A 254 -18.51 -3.73 -12.96
CA THR A 254 -17.66 -3.80 -14.15
C THR A 254 -16.22 -4.08 -13.77
N TYR A 255 -15.53 -4.90 -14.57
CA TYR A 255 -14.09 -5.19 -14.43
C TYR A 255 -13.23 -4.34 -15.37
N ILE A 256 -13.85 -3.45 -16.17
CA ILE A 256 -13.14 -2.59 -17.11
C ILE A 256 -12.93 -1.22 -16.48
N PRO A 257 -11.68 -0.77 -16.34
CA PRO A 257 -11.39 0.54 -15.79
C PRO A 257 -12.07 1.66 -16.59
N THR A 258 -12.66 2.60 -15.90
CA THR A 258 -13.21 3.82 -16.51
C THR A 258 -12.09 4.74 -17.00
N LYS A 259 -12.41 5.62 -17.94
CA LYS A 259 -11.46 6.68 -18.38
C LYS A 259 -10.99 7.56 -17.21
N ARG A 260 -11.85 7.77 -16.21
CA ARG A 260 -11.51 8.54 -15.01
C ARG A 260 -10.45 7.81 -14.17
N GLN A 261 -10.63 6.52 -13.90
CA GLN A 261 -9.66 5.73 -13.14
C GLN A 261 -8.29 5.76 -13.83
N THR A 262 -8.24 5.52 -15.13
CA THR A 262 -6.99 5.57 -15.91
C THR A 262 -6.35 6.96 -15.86
N ALA A 263 -7.13 8.04 -16.01
CA ALA A 263 -6.61 9.41 -15.98
C ALA A 263 -6.05 9.78 -14.60
N LEU A 264 -6.70 9.36 -13.51
CA LEU A 264 -6.23 9.59 -12.14
C LEU A 264 -4.95 8.79 -11.84
N ALA A 265 -4.89 7.53 -12.26
CA ALA A 265 -3.69 6.71 -12.08
C ALA A 265 -2.48 7.31 -12.83
N HIS A 266 -2.65 7.74 -14.08
CA HIS A 266 -1.61 8.44 -14.83
C HIS A 266 -1.18 9.75 -14.17
N ALA A 267 -2.13 10.51 -13.61
CA ALA A 267 -1.84 11.75 -12.90
C ALA A 267 -1.03 11.48 -11.60
N ALA A 268 -1.36 10.41 -10.87
CA ALA A 268 -0.60 9.99 -9.69
C ALA A 268 0.87 9.68 -10.04
N VAL A 269 1.09 8.85 -11.06
CA VAL A 269 2.44 8.50 -11.55
C VAL A 269 3.18 9.75 -12.02
N LYS A 270 2.51 10.65 -12.78
CA LYS A 270 3.10 11.92 -13.21
C LYS A 270 3.48 12.82 -12.03
N GLY A 271 2.70 12.78 -10.94
CA GLY A 271 3.00 13.47 -9.69
C GLY A 271 4.11 12.83 -8.86
N GLY A 272 4.64 11.68 -9.29
CA GLY A 272 5.73 10.98 -8.62
C GLY A 272 5.30 9.83 -7.72
N ALA A 273 4.06 9.33 -7.82
CA ALA A 273 3.66 8.12 -7.10
C ALA A 273 4.38 6.88 -7.65
N ASP A 274 4.87 6.03 -6.75
CA ASP A 274 5.49 4.74 -7.07
C ASP A 274 4.41 3.64 -7.15
N VAL A 275 3.36 3.78 -6.34
CA VAL A 275 2.22 2.84 -6.26
C VAL A 275 0.91 3.61 -6.33
N VAL A 276 -0.07 3.06 -7.03
CA VAL A 276 -1.45 3.58 -7.06
C VAL A 276 -2.38 2.48 -6.57
N VAL A 277 -3.12 2.77 -5.51
CA VAL A 277 -4.13 1.89 -4.92
C VAL A 277 -5.52 2.41 -5.27
N GLY A 278 -6.29 1.60 -5.98
CA GLY A 278 -7.68 1.88 -6.31
C GLY A 278 -8.61 1.06 -5.43
N THR A 279 -9.67 1.69 -4.93
CA THR A 279 -10.78 1.06 -4.21
C THR A 279 -12.11 1.48 -4.83
N HIS A 280 -13.23 1.00 -4.33
CA HIS A 280 -14.57 1.00 -4.95
C HIS A 280 -14.71 -0.11 -5.94
N PRO A 281 -15.22 -0.38 -6.95
CA PRO A 281 -15.48 -1.63 -7.66
C PRO A 281 -14.23 -2.29 -8.23
#